data_573e3ebd68652aa43ff7c8492e76a7d3
#
_entry.id   573e3ebd68652aa43ff7c8492e76a7d3
#
_cell.length_a   1.000
_cell.length_b   1.000
_cell.length_c   1.000
_cell.angle_alpha   90.00
_cell.angle_beta   90.00
_cell.angle_gamma   90.00
#
_symmetry.space_group_name_H-M   'P 1'
#
loop_
_entity.id
_entity.type
_entity.pdbx_description
1 polymer ?
#
loop_
_entity_poly.entity_id
_entity_poly.type
_entity_poly.pdbx_seq_one_letter_code
_entity_poly.pdbx_strand_id
1 'polypeptide(L)'
;MRQLASILALQVLVNAGIPQSRPDAEAMPRKFLVALNGFMGAGKGVLLVNGALVYTTYGANGAKQRKEIRPTPEQWRRFRQALDAINIWRWRADYPNPGVADGLKWEVDLVYADRTVHAAGANNYPDDTGRPTGSPKTSKAFDRLSAAVQELLGDSSF
;
A
#
# COMPACT_ATOMS: atom_id res chain seq x y z
N MET A 1 18.40 50.20 -56.83
CA MET A 1 18.87 48.93 -56.20
C MET A 1 18.81 49.06 -54.70
N ARG A 2 17.81 48.51 -54.07
CA ARG A 2 17.67 48.52 -52.58
C ARG A 2 17.85 47.08 -52.08
N GLN A 3 18.91 46.85 -51.31
CA GLN A 3 19.15 45.57 -50.64
C GLN A 3 18.32 45.54 -49.35
N LEU A 4 17.49 44.50 -49.23
CA LEU A 4 16.76 44.14 -48.02
C LEU A 4 17.63 43.18 -47.21
N ALA A 5 18.08 43.61 -46.07
CA ALA A 5 18.76 42.74 -45.12
C ALA A 5 17.70 41.97 -44.24
N SER A 6 17.65 40.67 -44.39
CA SER A 6 16.82 39.80 -43.59
C SER A 6 17.53 39.55 -42.23
N ILE A 7 16.94 40.01 -41.17
CA ILE A 7 17.37 39.70 -39.81
C ILE A 7 16.72 38.38 -39.37
N LEU A 8 17.52 37.34 -39.25
CA LEU A 8 17.09 36.04 -38.75
C LEU A 8 17.14 36.11 -37.21
N ALA A 9 15.96 36.20 -36.56
CA ALA A 9 15.86 36.15 -35.10
C ALA A 9 15.94 34.69 -34.63
N LEU A 10 17.05 34.33 -34.00
CA LEU A 10 17.23 33.02 -33.36
C LEU A 10 16.47 33.01 -32.02
N GLN A 11 15.30 32.39 -31.97
CA GLN A 11 14.59 32.15 -30.70
C GLN A 11 15.24 30.99 -29.97
N VAL A 12 15.97 31.28 -28.92
CA VAL A 12 16.45 30.29 -27.96
C VAL A 12 15.28 29.90 -27.06
N LEU A 13 14.70 28.72 -27.30
CA LEU A 13 13.74 28.08 -26.39
C LEU A 13 14.51 27.65 -25.14
N VAL A 14 14.42 28.44 -24.09
CA VAL A 14 14.84 28.04 -22.74
C VAL A 14 13.81 27.01 -22.27
N ASN A 15 14.15 25.76 -22.42
CA ASN A 15 13.39 24.66 -21.83
C ASN A 15 13.66 24.70 -20.31
N ALA A 16 12.81 25.44 -19.58
CA ALA A 16 12.77 25.41 -18.13
C ALA A 16 12.32 23.99 -17.75
N GLY A 17 13.29 23.12 -17.46
CA GLY A 17 13.05 21.77 -16.99
C GLY A 17 12.20 21.84 -15.71
N ILE A 18 10.92 21.51 -15.84
CA ILE A 18 10.08 21.19 -14.70
C ILE A 18 10.82 20.08 -13.95
N PRO A 19 11.14 20.25 -12.65
CA PRO A 19 11.76 19.16 -11.90
C PRO A 19 10.80 17.97 -11.97
N GLN A 20 11.16 16.94 -12.73
CA GLN A 20 10.47 15.66 -12.66
C GLN A 20 10.70 15.14 -11.24
N SER A 21 9.67 15.27 -10.40
CA SER A 21 9.60 14.57 -9.13
C SER A 21 9.98 13.10 -9.41
N ARG A 22 10.95 12.58 -8.67
CA ARG A 22 11.41 11.21 -8.85
C ARG A 22 10.23 10.28 -8.56
N PRO A 23 9.60 9.66 -9.56
CA PRO A 23 8.39 8.86 -9.37
C PRO A 23 8.62 7.67 -8.43
N ASP A 24 9.86 7.28 -8.24
CA ASP A 24 10.24 6.16 -7.37
C ASP A 24 10.19 6.51 -5.87
N ALA A 25 10.46 7.76 -5.50
CA ALA A 25 10.38 8.20 -4.09
C ALA A 25 8.93 8.40 -3.62
N GLU A 26 8.00 8.61 -4.54
CA GLU A 26 6.58 8.77 -4.25
C GLU A 26 5.84 7.43 -4.14
N ALA A 27 6.37 6.37 -4.73
CA ALA A 27 5.76 5.04 -4.71
C ALA A 27 5.98 4.30 -3.38
N MET A 28 7.02 4.64 -2.63
CA MET A 28 7.29 4.04 -1.32
C MET A 28 6.57 4.83 -0.22
N PRO A 29 5.81 4.18 0.66
CA PRO A 29 5.15 4.85 1.78
C PRO A 29 6.16 5.29 2.84
N ARG A 30 5.82 6.33 3.60
CA ARG A 30 6.57 6.78 4.79
C ARG A 30 6.29 5.90 6.01
N LYS A 31 5.10 5.32 6.05
CA LYS A 31 4.67 4.34 7.04
C LYS A 31 3.97 3.18 6.33
N PHE A 32 4.26 1.99 6.75
CA PHE A 32 3.64 0.77 6.27
C PHE A 32 3.41 -0.16 7.44
N LEU A 33 2.16 -0.50 7.69
CA LEU A 33 1.75 -1.57 8.58
C LEU A 33 0.57 -2.29 7.93
N VAL A 34 0.69 -3.59 7.74
CA VAL A 34 -0.43 -4.49 7.44
C VAL A 34 -0.33 -5.68 8.34
N ALA A 35 -1.37 -5.96 9.12
CA ALA A 35 -1.37 -7.02 10.10
C ALA A 35 -2.67 -7.83 10.06
N LEU A 36 -2.55 -9.13 10.28
CA LEU A 36 -3.64 -10.09 10.41
C LEU A 36 -3.41 -10.88 11.70
N ASN A 37 -4.32 -10.78 12.64
CA ASN A 37 -4.24 -11.44 13.93
C ASN A 37 -5.44 -12.39 14.08
N GLY A 38 -5.15 -13.68 14.16
CA GLY A 38 -6.15 -14.71 14.33
C GLY A 38 -6.39 -15.08 15.79
N PHE A 39 -7.18 -16.12 15.96
CA PHE A 39 -7.48 -16.72 17.24
C PHE A 39 -6.21 -17.26 17.94
N MET A 40 -6.15 -17.23 19.26
CA MET A 40 -5.05 -17.73 20.10
C MET A 40 -3.66 -17.12 19.80
N GLY A 41 -3.61 -15.87 19.31
CA GLY A 41 -2.35 -15.16 19.11
C GLY A 41 -1.57 -15.56 17.85
N ALA A 42 -2.12 -16.46 17.03
CA ALA A 42 -1.56 -16.71 15.70
C ALA A 42 -1.82 -15.50 14.80
N GLY A 43 -0.84 -15.12 14.01
CA GLY A 43 -0.98 -13.97 13.14
C GLY A 43 0.22 -13.72 12.27
N LYS A 44 0.11 -12.68 11.45
CA LYS A 44 1.20 -12.20 10.61
C LYS A 44 1.11 -10.69 10.44
N GLY A 45 2.24 -10.06 10.25
CA GLY A 45 2.31 -8.62 10.05
C GLY A 45 3.53 -8.20 9.26
N VAL A 46 3.39 -7.09 8.58
CA VAL A 46 4.46 -6.43 7.83
C VAL A 46 4.56 -4.99 8.29
N LEU A 47 5.77 -4.59 8.65
CA LEU A 47 6.07 -3.24 9.12
C LEU A 47 7.26 -2.68 8.34
N LEU A 48 7.19 -1.42 7.93
CA LEU A 48 8.33 -0.71 7.36
C LEU A 48 9.24 -0.19 8.49
N VAL A 49 10.50 -0.64 8.49
CA VAL A 49 11.51 -0.23 9.46
C VAL A 49 12.81 0.10 8.73
N ASN A 50 13.29 1.33 8.86
CA ASN A 50 14.55 1.77 8.26
C ASN A 50 14.69 1.44 6.74
N GLY A 51 13.60 1.64 6.00
CA GLY A 51 13.57 1.40 4.54
C GLY A 51 13.45 -0.07 4.12
N ALA A 52 13.26 -0.99 5.06
CA ALA A 52 13.01 -2.40 4.80
C ALA A 52 11.66 -2.84 5.37
N LEU A 53 11.01 -3.79 4.71
CA LEU A 53 9.84 -4.46 5.25
C LEU A 53 10.27 -5.57 6.20
N VAL A 54 9.74 -5.56 7.39
CA VAL A 54 9.91 -6.62 8.38
C VAL A 54 8.63 -7.44 8.42
N TYR A 55 8.67 -8.61 7.80
CA TYR A 55 7.59 -9.59 7.87
C TYR A 55 7.75 -10.46 9.10
N THR A 56 6.71 -10.59 9.87
CA THR A 56 6.70 -11.40 11.10
C THR A 56 5.47 -12.32 11.09
N THR A 57 5.67 -13.59 11.42
CA THR A 57 4.58 -14.53 11.70
C THR A 57 4.64 -15.00 13.14
N TYR A 58 3.48 -15.24 13.73
CA TYR A 58 3.30 -15.77 15.07
C TYR A 58 2.48 -17.05 14.99
N GLY A 59 3.02 -18.14 15.49
CA GLY A 59 2.29 -19.39 15.65
C GLY A 59 1.48 -19.40 16.96
N ALA A 60 0.45 -20.23 17.03
CA ALA A 60 -0.36 -20.41 18.23
C ALA A 60 0.45 -20.88 19.47
N ASN A 61 1.60 -21.51 19.24
CA ASN A 61 2.55 -21.95 20.27
C ASN A 61 3.56 -20.86 20.67
N GLY A 62 3.38 -19.61 20.21
CA GLY A 62 4.30 -18.50 20.44
C GLY A 62 5.55 -18.51 19.54
N ALA A 63 5.68 -19.48 18.64
CA ALA A 63 6.78 -19.48 17.66
C ALA A 63 6.71 -18.21 16.81
N LYS A 64 7.84 -17.52 16.66
CA LYS A 64 7.98 -16.28 15.91
C LYS A 64 9.01 -16.47 14.81
N GLN A 65 8.61 -16.17 13.58
CA GLN A 65 9.53 -16.07 12.46
C GLN A 65 9.58 -14.63 11.97
N ARG A 66 10.76 -14.17 11.56
CA ARG A 66 10.98 -12.82 11.07
C ARG A 66 11.84 -12.87 9.83
N LYS A 67 11.42 -12.12 8.80
CA LYS A 67 12.15 -11.94 7.54
C LYS A 67 12.24 -10.46 7.21
N GLU A 68 13.41 -9.98 6.83
CA GLU A 68 13.61 -8.64 6.31
C GLU A 68 13.62 -8.69 4.78
N ILE A 69 12.89 -7.78 4.15
CA ILE A 69 12.72 -7.72 2.70
C ILE A 69 12.92 -6.28 2.25
N ARG A 70 13.64 -6.09 1.16
CA ARG A 70 13.87 -4.79 0.53
C ARG A 70 13.25 -4.78 -0.85
N PRO A 71 11.98 -4.35 -1.00
CA PRO A 71 11.35 -4.28 -2.30
C PRO A 71 12.09 -3.31 -3.22
N THR A 72 12.13 -3.65 -4.49
CA THR A 72 12.67 -2.76 -5.53
C THR A 72 11.70 -1.58 -5.77
N PRO A 73 12.17 -0.48 -6.37
CA PRO A 73 11.30 0.64 -6.77
C PRO A 73 10.15 0.19 -7.66
N GLU A 74 10.37 -0.80 -8.53
CA GLU A 74 9.34 -1.38 -9.39
C GLU A 74 8.25 -2.11 -8.58
N GLN A 75 8.63 -2.89 -7.57
CA GLN A 75 7.68 -3.57 -6.68
C GLN A 75 6.85 -2.55 -5.90
N TRP A 76 7.45 -1.46 -5.40
CA TRP A 76 6.73 -0.38 -4.74
C TRP A 76 5.72 0.31 -5.69
N ARG A 77 6.10 0.54 -6.95
CA ARG A 77 5.18 1.11 -7.96
C ARG A 77 3.99 0.20 -8.22
N ARG A 78 4.21 -1.10 -8.40
CA ARG A 78 3.11 -2.07 -8.61
C ARG A 78 2.21 -2.16 -7.39
N PHE A 79 2.79 -2.18 -6.19
CA PHE A 79 2.02 -2.16 -4.96
C PHE A 79 1.12 -0.91 -4.88
N ARG A 80 1.68 0.29 -5.14
CA ARG A 80 0.88 1.52 -5.15
C ARG A 80 -0.24 1.47 -6.19
N GLN A 81 0.01 0.98 -7.39
CA GLN A 81 -1.01 0.80 -8.42
C GLN A 81 -2.12 -0.16 -7.99
N ALA A 82 -1.77 -1.25 -7.29
CA ALA A 82 -2.75 -2.17 -6.74
C ALA A 82 -3.64 -1.51 -5.68
N LEU A 83 -3.07 -0.67 -4.81
CA LEU A 83 -3.82 0.11 -3.82
C LEU A 83 -4.80 1.10 -4.47
N ASP A 84 -4.36 1.79 -5.54
CA ASP A 84 -5.20 2.71 -6.29
C ASP A 84 -6.34 1.96 -7.00
N ALA A 85 -6.07 0.78 -7.56
CA ALA A 85 -7.06 -0.06 -8.26
C ALA A 85 -8.18 -0.57 -7.35
N ILE A 86 -7.88 -0.86 -6.07
CA ILE A 86 -8.89 -1.25 -5.08
C ILE A 86 -9.50 -0.06 -4.36
N ASN A 87 -9.09 1.16 -4.71
CA ASN A 87 -9.56 2.39 -4.11
C ASN A 87 -9.46 2.40 -2.57
N ILE A 88 -8.34 1.89 -2.03
CA ILE A 88 -8.10 1.71 -0.59
C ILE A 88 -8.26 3.02 0.20
N TRP A 89 -8.05 4.17 -0.46
CA TRP A 89 -8.14 5.51 0.13
C TRP A 89 -9.55 5.90 0.59
N ARG A 90 -10.57 5.10 0.18
CA ARG A 90 -11.97 5.25 0.61
C ARG A 90 -12.35 4.32 1.74
N TRP A 91 -11.45 3.48 2.18
CA TRP A 91 -11.74 2.59 3.27
C TRP A 91 -12.01 3.38 4.55
N ARG A 92 -12.98 2.92 5.33
CA ARG A 92 -13.31 3.50 6.63
C ARG A 92 -12.23 3.17 7.63
N ALA A 93 -12.16 3.95 8.70
CA ALA A 93 -11.22 3.68 9.79
C ALA A 93 -11.55 2.39 10.55
N ASP A 94 -12.84 2.00 10.61
CA ASP A 94 -13.28 0.88 11.43
C ASP A 94 -14.32 0.01 10.74
N TYR A 95 -14.15 -1.30 10.85
CA TYR A 95 -15.02 -2.36 10.33
C TYR A 95 -15.39 -3.33 11.44
N PRO A 96 -16.23 -2.89 12.41
CA PRO A 96 -16.64 -3.73 13.53
C PRO A 96 -17.58 -4.85 13.09
N ASN A 97 -17.50 -5.97 13.79
CA ASN A 97 -18.52 -7.02 13.73
C ASN A 97 -18.93 -7.41 15.14
N PRO A 98 -19.88 -6.71 15.74
CA PRO A 98 -20.26 -6.90 17.14
C PRO A 98 -20.85 -8.28 17.44
N GLY A 99 -21.27 -9.04 16.43
CA GLY A 99 -21.78 -10.39 16.58
C GLY A 99 -20.72 -11.48 16.71
N VAL A 100 -19.42 -11.14 16.64
CA VAL A 100 -18.32 -12.11 16.66
C VAL A 100 -17.31 -11.70 17.73
N ALA A 101 -17.28 -12.47 18.86
CA ALA A 101 -16.34 -12.23 19.95
C ALA A 101 -14.91 -12.64 19.57
N ASP A 102 -14.76 -13.74 18.83
CA ASP A 102 -13.48 -14.31 18.39
C ASP A 102 -13.38 -14.35 16.89
N GLY A 103 -12.24 -13.95 16.35
CA GLY A 103 -12.06 -13.98 14.90
C GLY A 103 -10.82 -13.26 14.41
N LEU A 104 -10.69 -13.18 13.11
CA LEU A 104 -9.58 -12.50 12.46
C LEU A 104 -9.72 -10.99 12.63
N LYS A 105 -8.75 -10.40 13.30
CA LYS A 105 -8.56 -8.94 13.36
C LYS A 105 -7.53 -8.54 12.32
N TRP A 106 -7.77 -7.44 11.64
CA TRP A 106 -6.84 -6.92 10.66
C TRP A 106 -6.64 -5.42 10.84
N GLU A 107 -5.48 -4.95 10.42
CA GLU A 107 -5.11 -3.54 10.47
C GLU A 107 -4.29 -3.18 9.24
N VAL A 108 -4.57 -2.01 8.68
CA VAL A 108 -3.85 -1.38 7.58
C VAL A 108 -3.56 0.05 7.96
N ASP A 109 -2.28 0.44 7.93
CA ASP A 109 -1.86 1.81 8.20
C ASP A 109 -0.75 2.17 7.20
N LEU A 110 -1.14 2.88 6.15
CA LEU A 110 -0.25 3.30 5.08
C LEU A 110 -0.26 4.82 4.96
N VAL A 111 0.93 5.43 5.04
CA VAL A 111 1.10 6.88 4.90
C VAL A 111 2.04 7.14 3.72
N TYR A 112 1.50 7.72 2.67
CA TYR A 112 2.25 8.26 1.53
C TYR A 112 2.41 9.78 1.66
N ALA A 113 3.13 10.40 0.75
CA ALA A 113 3.29 11.85 0.72
C ALA A 113 1.96 12.56 0.40
N ASP A 114 1.13 11.94 -0.44
CA ASP A 114 -0.10 12.48 -1.00
C ASP A 114 -1.38 11.88 -0.41
N ARG A 115 -1.32 10.72 0.22
CA ARG A 115 -2.48 9.96 0.69
C ARG A 115 -2.17 9.14 1.94
N THR A 116 -3.22 8.90 2.71
CA THR A 116 -3.16 8.09 3.93
C THR A 116 -4.38 7.18 4.00
N VAL A 117 -4.19 5.97 4.49
CA VAL A 117 -5.26 5.08 4.91
C VAL A 117 -4.94 4.49 6.28
N HIS A 118 -5.90 4.59 7.19
CA HIS A 118 -5.95 3.88 8.45
C HIS A 118 -7.24 3.10 8.48
N ALA A 119 -7.17 1.80 8.52
CA ALA A 119 -8.34 0.94 8.53
C ALA A 119 -8.09 -0.29 9.40
N ALA A 120 -9.05 -0.66 10.21
CA ALA A 120 -9.01 -1.85 11.03
C ALA A 120 -10.37 -2.56 11.04
N GLY A 121 -10.37 -3.85 11.27
CA GLY A 121 -11.61 -4.61 11.33
C GLY A 121 -11.49 -5.93 12.08
N ALA A 122 -12.64 -6.47 12.44
CA ALA A 122 -12.78 -7.77 13.09
C ALA A 122 -13.86 -8.57 12.35
N ASN A 123 -13.49 -9.60 11.59
CA ASN A 123 -14.41 -10.41 10.77
C ASN A 123 -15.40 -9.57 9.93
N ASN A 124 -14.95 -8.44 9.45
CA ASN A 124 -15.70 -7.55 8.58
C ASN A 124 -14.71 -6.81 7.69
N TYR A 125 -15.01 -6.68 6.43
CA TYR A 125 -14.05 -6.24 5.42
C TYR A 125 -14.66 -5.17 4.52
N PRO A 126 -13.85 -4.30 3.92
CA PRO A 126 -14.31 -3.32 2.93
C PRO A 126 -14.76 -4.01 1.65
N ASP A 127 -15.91 -3.62 1.10
CA ASP A 127 -16.28 -3.95 -0.28
C ASP A 127 -15.51 -3.06 -1.30
N ASP A 128 -15.79 -3.22 -2.59
CA ASP A 128 -15.16 -2.43 -3.66
C ASP A 128 -15.48 -0.92 -3.58
N THR A 129 -16.41 -0.51 -2.73
CA THR A 129 -16.75 0.90 -2.46
C THR A 129 -16.19 1.42 -1.13
N GLY A 130 -15.53 0.55 -0.36
CA GLY A 130 -15.00 0.85 0.98
C GLY A 130 -16.04 0.75 2.09
N ARG A 131 -17.22 0.16 1.84
CA ARG A 131 -18.25 -0.08 2.86
C ARG A 131 -18.04 -1.43 3.53
N PRO A 132 -18.46 -1.59 4.79
CA PRO A 132 -18.43 -2.89 5.45
C PRO A 132 -19.30 -3.92 4.73
N THR A 133 -18.78 -5.12 4.52
CA THR A 133 -19.58 -6.23 3.94
C THR A 133 -20.57 -6.83 4.91
N GLY A 134 -20.35 -6.66 6.22
CA GLY A 134 -21.12 -7.35 7.25
C GLY A 134 -20.92 -8.87 7.29
N SER A 135 -19.88 -9.37 6.60
CA SER A 135 -19.59 -10.80 6.46
C SER A 135 -18.22 -11.14 7.07
N PRO A 136 -18.09 -12.29 7.75
CA PRO A 136 -16.79 -12.78 8.22
C PRO A 136 -15.89 -13.31 7.09
N LYS A 137 -16.42 -13.44 5.87
CA LYS A 137 -15.61 -13.80 4.70
C LYS A 137 -14.89 -12.57 4.17
N THR A 138 -13.64 -12.74 3.78
CA THR A 138 -12.87 -11.70 3.10
C THR A 138 -13.59 -11.22 1.83
N SER A 139 -13.45 -9.96 1.55
CA SER A 139 -14.00 -9.35 0.33
C SER A 139 -12.96 -9.42 -0.81
N LYS A 140 -13.43 -9.25 -2.04
CA LYS A 140 -12.53 -9.17 -3.21
C LYS A 140 -11.52 -8.03 -3.07
N ALA A 141 -11.91 -6.88 -2.51
CA ALA A 141 -11.00 -5.76 -2.28
C ALA A 141 -9.90 -6.12 -1.26
N PHE A 142 -10.26 -6.81 -0.18
CA PHE A 142 -9.33 -7.25 0.84
C PHE A 142 -8.40 -8.38 0.32
N ASP A 143 -8.91 -9.32 -0.47
CA ASP A 143 -8.11 -10.38 -1.09
C ASP A 143 -7.08 -9.79 -2.07
N ARG A 144 -7.45 -8.77 -2.83
CA ARG A 144 -6.51 -8.04 -3.71
C ARG A 144 -5.43 -7.29 -2.93
N LEU A 145 -5.76 -6.68 -1.79
CA LEU A 145 -4.76 -6.10 -0.90
C LEU A 145 -3.78 -7.16 -0.42
N SER A 146 -4.29 -8.29 0.07
CA SER A 146 -3.46 -9.41 0.56
C SER A 146 -2.52 -9.92 -0.54
N ALA A 147 -3.03 -10.08 -1.77
CA ALA A 147 -2.24 -10.48 -2.92
C ALA A 147 -1.14 -9.45 -3.27
N ALA A 148 -1.46 -8.16 -3.21
CA ALA A 148 -0.49 -7.10 -3.46
C ALA A 148 0.62 -7.07 -2.39
N VAL A 149 0.27 -7.28 -1.13
CA VAL A 149 1.27 -7.42 -0.04
C VAL A 149 2.13 -8.65 -0.26
N GLN A 150 1.55 -9.77 -0.65
CA GLN A 150 2.28 -11.01 -0.95
C GLN A 150 3.27 -10.81 -2.11
N GLU A 151 2.86 -10.16 -3.19
CA GLU A 151 3.74 -9.83 -4.31
C GLU A 151 4.90 -8.93 -3.87
N LEU A 152 4.62 -7.93 -3.02
CA LEU A 152 5.63 -7.02 -2.48
C LEU A 152 6.65 -7.76 -1.61
N LEU A 153 6.24 -8.78 -0.88
CA LEU A 153 7.11 -9.60 -0.02
C LEU A 153 7.91 -10.66 -0.80
N GLY A 154 7.60 -10.92 -2.08
CA GLY A 154 8.12 -12.05 -2.85
C GLY A 154 7.83 -13.36 -2.14
N ASP A 155 7.25 -14.35 -2.73
CA ASP A 155 7.03 -15.76 -2.27
C ASP A 155 6.70 -16.00 -0.77
N SER A 156 6.47 -14.97 0.02
CA SER A 156 6.06 -15.11 1.41
C SER A 156 4.54 -15.18 1.48
N SER A 157 3.99 -16.22 2.06
CA SER A 157 2.53 -16.39 2.22
C SER A 157 1.96 -15.35 3.19
N PHE A 158 1.38 -14.29 2.64
CA PHE A 158 0.66 -13.26 3.40
C PHE A 158 -0.85 -13.44 3.28
#